data_49dd0caaa239ae8524bfb15f16b43479
#
_entry.id   49dd0caaa239ae8524bfb15f16b43479
#
_cell.length_a   1.000
_cell.length_b   1.000
_cell.length_c   1.000
_cell.angle_alpha   90.00
_cell.angle_beta   90.00
_cell.angle_gamma   90.00
#
_symmetry.space_group_name_H-M   'P 1'
#
loop_
_entity.id
_entity.type
_entity.pdbx_description
1 polymer ?
#
loop_
_entity_poly.entity_id
_entity_poly.type
_entity_poly.pdbx_seq_one_letter_code
_entity_poly.pdbx_strand_id
1 'polypeptide(L)'
;MIKFYPTVKALFVVTFMLVVASAAQAQATRTWVSGVGDDVNPCSRTAPCKTFAGAISKTAKDGEISVLDPGGYGAVTITKSIYINGTHGAGYGSIIASLVNGVIINITDVNDVRKAVRLRALDINGASTGINGISILAANNVWVEDSVIDGFTGDGTNSGMGIRVATAASCNLYVSDTMIHKTVTGIRVSTTAGFAVANVRNSNIEGNTNGLTVNTNGFATVDSTRFAANTTNGVATLVAGATITIRDSLLSNNGTGINAAAGSTVRALSNQLNNNTTGFGGTTAVIQTDGQNRSIANGGGGPGGGLVTIQ
;
A
#
# COMPACT_ATOMS: atom_id res chain seq x y z
N MET A 1 63.29 -15.80 -16.30
CA MET A 1 62.06 -16.55 -16.07
C MET A 1 61.90 -16.83 -14.59
N ILE A 2 60.95 -16.16 -13.91
CA ILE A 2 60.72 -16.33 -12.46
C ILE A 2 59.94 -17.67 -12.33
N LYS A 3 60.62 -18.68 -11.74
CA LYS A 3 59.99 -19.97 -11.40
C LYS A 3 59.20 -19.75 -10.09
N PHE A 4 57.87 -19.55 -10.17
CA PHE A 4 57.01 -19.61 -9.00
C PHE A 4 57.00 -21.02 -8.42
N TYR A 5 57.42 -21.17 -7.18
CA TYR A 5 57.37 -22.42 -6.44
C TYR A 5 55.95 -22.95 -6.36
N PRO A 6 55.70 -24.25 -6.48
CA PRO A 6 54.39 -24.86 -6.46
C PRO A 6 53.56 -24.49 -5.23
N THR A 7 54.21 -24.25 -4.09
CA THR A 7 53.60 -23.78 -2.85
C THR A 7 52.99 -22.36 -2.96
N VAL A 8 53.62 -21.43 -3.68
CA VAL A 8 53.10 -20.08 -3.92
C VAL A 8 51.90 -20.12 -4.85
N LYS A 9 51.92 -21.00 -5.86
CA LYS A 9 50.77 -21.21 -6.74
C LYS A 9 49.56 -21.81 -5.98
N ALA A 10 49.83 -22.79 -5.12
CA ALA A 10 48.78 -23.40 -4.29
C ALA A 10 48.18 -22.39 -3.31
N LEU A 11 49.04 -21.56 -2.65
CA LEU A 11 48.58 -20.51 -1.76
C LEU A 11 47.73 -19.48 -2.48
N PHE A 12 48.11 -19.05 -3.68
CA PHE A 12 47.34 -18.12 -4.50
C PHE A 12 45.97 -18.69 -4.91
N VAL A 13 45.87 -19.96 -5.29
CA VAL A 13 44.63 -20.65 -5.63
C VAL A 13 43.72 -20.75 -4.39
N VAL A 14 44.25 -21.12 -3.24
CA VAL A 14 43.48 -21.24 -2.00
C VAL A 14 42.95 -19.86 -1.58
N THR A 15 43.81 -18.83 -1.63
CA THR A 15 43.40 -17.46 -1.30
C THR A 15 42.33 -16.95 -2.27
N PHE A 16 42.47 -17.22 -3.56
CA PHE A 16 41.47 -16.88 -4.58
C PHE A 16 40.17 -17.63 -4.36
N MET A 17 40.17 -18.92 -4.03
CA MET A 17 38.98 -19.69 -3.67
C MET A 17 38.28 -19.16 -2.42
N LEU A 18 39.03 -18.73 -1.40
CA LEU A 18 38.48 -18.13 -0.19
C LEU A 18 37.82 -16.76 -0.46
N VAL A 19 38.40 -15.95 -1.34
CA VAL A 19 37.84 -14.66 -1.76
C VAL A 19 36.56 -14.85 -2.58
N VAL A 20 36.51 -15.85 -3.47
CA VAL A 20 35.33 -16.16 -4.27
C VAL A 20 34.20 -16.79 -3.41
N ALA A 21 34.56 -17.60 -2.41
CA ALA A 21 33.59 -18.21 -1.49
C ALA A 21 32.85 -17.18 -0.62
N SER A 22 33.50 -16.05 -0.29
CA SER A 22 32.85 -14.97 0.47
C SER A 22 31.80 -14.17 -0.35
N ALA A 23 31.82 -14.27 -1.68
CA ALA A 23 30.85 -13.59 -2.56
C ALA A 23 29.54 -14.37 -2.77
N ALA A 24 29.49 -15.64 -2.39
CA ALA A 24 28.32 -16.50 -2.54
C ALA A 24 27.45 -16.51 -1.28
N GLN A 25 27.08 -15.37 -0.75
CA GLN A 25 26.00 -15.31 0.25
C GLN A 25 24.67 -15.57 -0.46
N ALA A 26 24.22 -16.82 -0.50
CA ALA A 26 22.89 -17.16 -0.95
C ALA A 26 21.89 -16.43 -0.09
N GLN A 27 21.08 -15.54 -0.69
CA GLN A 27 20.01 -14.86 0.02
C GLN A 27 19.05 -15.90 0.61
N ALA A 28 18.69 -15.72 1.88
CA ALA A 28 17.77 -16.62 2.56
C ALA A 28 16.34 -16.42 2.05
N THR A 29 15.60 -17.51 1.88
CA THR A 29 14.18 -17.45 1.51
C THR A 29 13.32 -16.88 2.63
N ARG A 30 13.81 -16.92 3.88
CA ARG A 30 13.18 -16.29 5.03
C ARG A 30 14.24 -15.64 5.91
N THR A 31 13.98 -14.40 6.30
CA THR A 31 14.80 -13.61 7.23
C THR A 31 13.95 -13.07 8.36
N TRP A 32 14.60 -12.60 9.41
CA TRP A 32 13.94 -12.09 10.59
C TRP A 32 14.50 -10.74 11.01
N VAL A 33 13.61 -9.89 11.54
CA VAL A 33 13.95 -8.63 12.21
C VAL A 33 13.51 -8.68 13.66
N SER A 34 14.28 -8.01 14.54
CA SER A 34 14.03 -7.90 15.98
C SER A 34 14.40 -6.52 16.50
N GLY A 35 13.65 -6.03 17.49
CA GLY A 35 13.94 -4.77 18.17
C GLY A 35 15.35 -4.72 18.79
N VAL A 36 15.92 -5.89 19.12
CA VAL A 36 17.30 -6.06 19.61
C VAL A 36 18.27 -6.61 18.56
N GLY A 37 17.86 -6.68 17.29
CA GLY A 37 18.68 -7.16 16.18
C GLY A 37 19.79 -6.18 15.78
N ASP A 38 20.63 -6.62 14.85
CA ASP A 38 21.70 -5.82 14.23
C ASP A 38 21.75 -6.12 12.73
N ASP A 39 21.86 -5.07 11.89
CA ASP A 39 21.89 -5.23 10.44
C ASP A 39 23.20 -5.83 9.91
N VAL A 40 24.24 -5.98 10.76
CA VAL A 40 25.44 -6.81 10.44
C VAL A 40 25.12 -8.30 10.45
N ASN A 41 24.10 -8.74 11.20
CA ASN A 41 23.70 -10.13 11.33
C ASN A 41 23.21 -10.72 9.99
N PRO A 42 23.26 -12.05 9.82
CA PRO A 42 22.73 -12.72 8.62
C PRO A 42 21.19 -12.68 8.51
N CYS A 43 20.49 -12.05 9.44
CA CYS A 43 19.04 -12.03 9.58
C CYS A 43 18.43 -13.42 9.77
N SER A 44 19.17 -14.37 10.34
CA SER A 44 18.60 -15.64 10.79
C SER A 44 17.73 -15.44 12.04
N ARG A 45 16.93 -16.44 12.40
CA ARG A 45 16.07 -16.36 13.58
C ARG A 45 16.85 -16.16 14.88
N THR A 46 18.06 -16.69 14.97
CA THR A 46 18.94 -16.59 16.16
C THR A 46 19.89 -15.38 16.11
N ALA A 47 20.07 -14.77 14.93
CA ALA A 47 20.83 -13.56 14.72
C ALA A 47 20.04 -12.64 13.76
N PRO A 48 18.96 -12.00 14.26
CA PRO A 48 18.05 -11.19 13.44
C PRO A 48 18.67 -9.85 13.05
N CYS A 49 18.16 -9.26 11.98
CA CYS A 49 18.48 -7.89 11.61
C CYS A 49 17.70 -6.87 12.45
N LYS A 50 18.16 -5.63 12.45
CA LYS A 50 17.50 -4.53 13.17
C LYS A 50 16.38 -3.91 12.37
N THR A 51 16.54 -3.78 11.04
CA THR A 51 15.63 -3.02 10.18
C THR A 51 15.11 -3.84 9.01
N PHE A 52 13.96 -3.45 8.45
CA PHE A 52 13.47 -4.00 7.19
C PHE A 52 14.45 -3.73 6.04
N ALA A 53 15.12 -2.56 6.03
CA ALA A 53 16.12 -2.22 5.02
C ALA A 53 17.36 -3.15 5.09
N GLY A 54 17.82 -3.50 6.29
CA GLY A 54 18.88 -4.48 6.49
C GLY A 54 18.47 -5.88 6.06
N ALA A 55 17.25 -6.30 6.43
CA ALA A 55 16.74 -7.62 6.12
C ALA A 55 16.48 -7.82 4.62
N ILE A 56 15.91 -6.82 3.91
CA ILE A 56 15.56 -6.98 2.50
C ILE A 56 16.79 -7.26 1.61
N SER A 57 17.95 -6.73 1.98
CA SER A 57 19.21 -6.97 1.25
C SER A 57 19.64 -8.44 1.31
N LYS A 58 19.26 -9.16 2.36
CA LYS A 58 19.64 -10.55 2.65
C LYS A 58 18.52 -11.55 2.38
N THR A 59 17.32 -11.08 2.07
CA THR A 59 16.17 -11.92 1.69
C THR A 59 16.19 -12.18 0.20
N ALA A 60 15.94 -13.41 -0.20
CA ALA A 60 15.81 -13.78 -1.61
C ALA A 60 14.56 -13.12 -2.25
N LYS A 61 14.57 -13.00 -3.57
CA LYS A 61 13.36 -12.70 -4.33
C LYS A 61 12.30 -13.77 -4.02
N ASP A 62 11.04 -13.34 -3.89
CA ASP A 62 9.90 -14.16 -3.46
C ASP A 62 10.02 -14.71 -2.02
N GLY A 63 10.97 -14.20 -1.25
CA GLY A 63 11.16 -14.58 0.14
C GLY A 63 10.28 -13.80 1.12
N GLU A 64 10.46 -14.09 2.41
CA GLU A 64 9.71 -13.48 3.52
C GLU A 64 10.64 -12.81 4.52
N ILE A 65 10.25 -11.63 5.00
CA ILE A 65 10.81 -10.99 6.20
C ILE A 65 9.76 -11.10 7.30
N SER A 66 10.11 -11.77 8.41
CA SER A 66 9.23 -11.95 9.56
C SER A 66 9.71 -11.12 10.75
N VAL A 67 8.77 -10.52 11.47
CA VAL A 67 9.03 -9.82 12.72
C VAL A 67 9.05 -10.83 13.87
N LEU A 68 10.05 -10.76 14.76
CA LEU A 68 10.18 -11.62 15.93
C LEU A 68 9.52 -11.05 17.18
N ASP A 69 9.59 -9.73 17.35
CA ASP A 69 9.10 -9.01 18.53
C ASP A 69 8.55 -7.63 18.16
N PRO A 70 7.76 -6.96 19.02
CA PRO A 70 7.32 -5.61 18.78
C PRO A 70 8.49 -4.65 18.70
N GLY A 71 8.51 -3.80 17.65
CA GLY A 71 9.59 -2.84 17.48
C GLY A 71 9.42 -1.94 16.27
N GLY A 72 10.24 -0.89 16.23
CA GLY A 72 10.35 0.01 15.09
C GLY A 72 11.44 -0.48 14.13
N TYR A 73 11.05 -0.83 12.90
CA TYR A 73 11.94 -1.48 11.92
C TYR A 73 12.33 -0.55 10.76
N GLY A 74 11.92 0.73 10.87
CA GLY A 74 12.28 1.79 9.92
C GLY A 74 11.64 1.67 8.54
N ALA A 75 11.76 2.74 7.77
CA ALA A 75 11.26 2.79 6.40
C ALA A 75 12.02 1.82 5.48
N VAL A 76 11.35 1.35 4.41
CA VAL A 76 11.94 0.38 3.50
C VAL A 76 11.61 0.68 2.04
N THR A 77 12.60 0.52 1.16
CA THR A 77 12.42 0.50 -0.29
C THR A 77 12.45 -0.94 -0.79
N ILE A 78 11.35 -1.35 -1.42
CA ILE A 78 11.15 -2.70 -1.94
C ILE A 78 11.43 -2.68 -3.45
N THR A 79 12.44 -3.41 -3.89
CA THR A 79 12.90 -3.48 -5.28
C THR A 79 12.76 -4.86 -5.91
N LYS A 80 12.15 -5.79 -5.20
CA LYS A 80 11.91 -7.19 -5.64
C LYS A 80 10.64 -7.74 -5.03
N SER A 81 10.10 -8.78 -5.63
CA SER A 81 8.97 -9.53 -5.06
C SER A 81 9.31 -10.04 -3.67
N ILE A 82 8.45 -9.74 -2.68
CA ILE A 82 8.70 -10.06 -1.28
C ILE A 82 7.42 -10.05 -0.44
N TYR A 83 7.43 -10.81 0.66
CA TYR A 83 6.44 -10.74 1.71
C TYR A 83 7.06 -10.17 3.00
N ILE A 84 6.48 -9.10 3.54
CA ILE A 84 6.81 -8.57 4.87
C ILE A 84 5.66 -8.89 5.81
N ASN A 85 5.96 -9.70 6.82
CA ASN A 85 5.00 -10.20 7.79
C ASN A 85 5.29 -9.62 9.17
N GLY A 86 4.50 -8.61 9.57
CA GLY A 86 4.61 -7.92 10.87
C GLY A 86 4.14 -8.74 12.05
N THR A 87 3.41 -9.84 11.83
CA THR A 87 2.90 -10.68 12.91
C THR A 87 3.38 -12.11 12.83
N HIS A 88 3.98 -12.57 13.90
CA HIS A 88 3.69 -13.88 14.47
C HIS A 88 3.94 -13.81 15.98
N GLY A 89 2.85 -13.73 16.73
CA GLY A 89 2.84 -14.04 18.15
C GLY A 89 3.19 -12.91 19.12
N ALA A 90 3.65 -11.74 18.70
CA ALA A 90 4.15 -10.73 19.63
C ALA A 90 3.80 -9.26 19.31
N GLY A 91 3.01 -8.97 18.29
CA GLY A 91 2.60 -7.59 17.97
C GLY A 91 3.02 -7.11 16.58
N TYR A 92 2.67 -5.88 16.29
CA TYR A 92 2.89 -5.26 14.99
C TYR A 92 4.34 -4.87 14.74
N GLY A 93 4.84 -5.14 13.55
CA GLY A 93 6.06 -4.51 13.06
C GLY A 93 5.78 -3.04 12.75
N SER A 94 6.41 -2.12 13.49
CA SER A 94 6.17 -0.70 13.32
C SER A 94 7.18 -0.04 12.39
N ILE A 95 6.70 0.91 11.59
CA ILE A 95 7.48 1.82 10.75
C ILE A 95 7.12 3.25 11.16
N ILE A 96 8.07 3.98 11.73
CA ILE A 96 7.93 5.43 11.95
C ILE A 96 8.63 6.14 10.80
N ALA A 97 7.86 6.98 10.06
CA ALA A 97 8.28 7.61 8.81
C ALA A 97 8.07 9.14 8.85
N SER A 98 8.73 9.81 9.78
CA SER A 98 8.71 11.29 9.85
C SER A 98 9.48 11.88 8.67
N LEU A 99 8.86 12.78 7.91
CA LEU A 99 9.42 13.49 6.74
C LEU A 99 9.86 12.58 5.58
N VAL A 100 9.48 11.30 5.60
CA VAL A 100 9.82 10.32 4.55
C VAL A 100 8.60 9.47 4.20
N ASN A 101 8.71 8.61 3.17
CA ASN A 101 7.74 7.56 2.91
C ASN A 101 7.99 6.36 3.85
N GLY A 102 6.94 5.72 4.35
CA GLY A 102 7.08 4.50 5.16
C GLY A 102 7.59 3.33 4.34
N VAL A 103 6.89 3.01 3.25
CA VAL A 103 7.26 1.94 2.31
C VAL A 103 7.25 2.49 0.89
N ILE A 104 8.33 2.29 0.15
CA ILE A 104 8.40 2.55 -1.29
C ILE A 104 8.46 1.21 -2.01
N ILE A 105 7.57 0.97 -2.98
CA ILE A 105 7.58 -0.22 -3.82
C ILE A 105 7.95 0.19 -5.24
N ASN A 106 9.15 -0.21 -5.69
CA ASN A 106 9.69 0.14 -7.00
C ASN A 106 10.46 -1.04 -7.62
N ILE A 107 9.72 -2.01 -8.16
CA ILE A 107 10.29 -3.22 -8.74
C ILE A 107 10.49 -3.01 -10.23
N THR A 108 11.68 -2.58 -10.62
CA THR A 108 12.05 -2.33 -12.01
C THR A 108 12.78 -3.49 -12.68
N ASP A 109 13.29 -4.46 -11.92
CA ASP A 109 13.97 -5.63 -12.45
C ASP A 109 13.04 -6.40 -13.43
N VAL A 110 13.49 -6.56 -14.65
CA VAL A 110 12.77 -7.29 -15.71
C VAL A 110 12.73 -8.79 -15.45
N ASN A 111 13.69 -9.33 -14.68
CA ASN A 111 13.76 -10.73 -14.30
C ASN A 111 12.82 -11.05 -13.12
N ASP A 112 12.25 -10.04 -12.46
CA ASP A 112 11.18 -10.24 -11.50
C ASP A 112 9.83 -10.15 -12.22
N VAL A 113 9.44 -11.24 -12.87
CA VAL A 113 8.20 -11.30 -13.66
C VAL A 113 6.94 -11.18 -12.80
N ARG A 114 7.02 -11.53 -11.51
CA ARG A 114 5.89 -11.44 -10.59
C ARG A 114 5.63 -10.00 -10.16
N LYS A 115 6.67 -9.26 -9.83
CA LYS A 115 6.61 -7.90 -9.25
C LYS A 115 5.52 -7.79 -8.19
N ALA A 116 5.56 -8.72 -7.23
CA ALA A 116 4.50 -8.96 -6.26
C ALA A 116 4.97 -8.64 -4.84
N VAL A 117 4.25 -7.79 -4.11
CA VAL A 117 4.57 -7.43 -2.74
C VAL A 117 3.38 -7.71 -1.85
N ARG A 118 3.62 -8.35 -0.70
CA ARG A 118 2.62 -8.51 0.35
C ARG A 118 3.12 -7.87 1.63
N LEU A 119 2.32 -6.98 2.19
CA LEU A 119 2.55 -6.30 3.47
C LEU A 119 1.42 -6.68 4.40
N ARG A 120 1.75 -7.27 5.54
CA ARG A 120 0.75 -7.72 6.49
C ARG A 120 1.10 -7.34 7.91
N ALA A 121 0.08 -6.93 8.67
CA ALA A 121 0.15 -6.64 10.10
C ALA A 121 1.25 -5.63 10.45
N LEU A 122 1.29 -4.53 9.69
CA LEU A 122 2.22 -3.43 9.89
C LEU A 122 1.50 -2.23 10.51
N ASP A 123 2.17 -1.55 11.43
CA ASP A 123 1.80 -0.23 11.94
C ASP A 123 2.72 0.81 11.28
N ILE A 124 2.19 1.57 10.32
CA ILE A 124 2.96 2.53 9.53
C ILE A 124 2.53 3.94 9.93
N ASN A 125 3.37 4.60 10.73
CA ASN A 125 3.06 5.90 11.33
C ASN A 125 3.95 7.00 10.76
N GLY A 126 3.32 8.03 10.20
CA GLY A 126 4.00 9.20 9.61
C GLY A 126 4.36 10.28 10.65
N ALA A 127 4.04 10.10 11.93
CA ALA A 127 4.29 11.09 12.99
C ALA A 127 3.73 12.49 12.67
N SER A 128 2.62 12.57 11.92
CA SER A 128 1.99 13.79 11.41
C SER A 128 2.85 14.65 10.48
N THR A 129 3.94 14.08 9.94
CA THR A 129 4.89 14.76 9.03
C THR A 129 5.33 13.86 7.88
N GLY A 130 4.90 12.60 7.87
CA GLY A 130 5.27 11.62 6.84
C GLY A 130 4.79 12.02 5.45
N ILE A 131 5.57 11.64 4.43
CA ILE A 131 5.25 11.96 3.03
C ILE A 131 4.10 11.07 2.55
N ASN A 132 4.29 9.75 2.49
CA ASN A 132 3.24 8.76 2.21
C ASN A 132 3.48 7.49 3.03
N GLY A 133 2.42 6.79 3.43
CA GLY A 133 2.53 5.52 4.12
C GLY A 133 3.14 4.46 3.22
N ILE A 134 2.48 4.13 2.13
CA ILE A 134 2.93 3.21 1.10
C ILE A 134 2.87 3.91 -0.26
N SER A 135 4.02 4.04 -0.93
CA SER A 135 4.14 4.62 -2.27
C SER A 135 4.50 3.54 -3.29
N ILE A 136 3.55 3.22 -4.19
CA ILE A 136 3.70 2.18 -5.22
C ILE A 136 4.05 2.87 -6.54
N LEU A 137 5.31 2.70 -6.98
CA LEU A 137 5.86 3.30 -8.19
C LEU A 137 5.98 2.27 -9.33
N ALA A 138 6.33 1.02 -8.99
CA ALA A 138 6.40 -0.08 -9.95
C ALA A 138 6.14 -1.41 -9.25
N ALA A 139 5.01 -2.04 -9.55
CA ALA A 139 4.64 -3.40 -9.14
C ALA A 139 3.49 -3.90 -10.02
N ASN A 140 3.31 -5.22 -10.13
CA ASN A 140 2.14 -5.81 -10.76
C ASN A 140 1.01 -6.03 -9.75
N ASN A 141 1.36 -6.53 -8.56
CA ASN A 141 0.38 -6.83 -7.52
C ASN A 141 0.91 -6.44 -6.13
N VAL A 142 0.09 -5.73 -5.36
CA VAL A 142 0.41 -5.33 -3.98
C VAL A 142 -0.76 -5.69 -3.07
N TRP A 143 -0.47 -6.42 -1.99
CA TRP A 143 -1.43 -6.72 -0.93
C TRP A 143 -1.04 -5.97 0.33
N VAL A 144 -2.01 -5.28 0.94
CA VAL A 144 -1.90 -4.61 2.25
C VAL A 144 -3.01 -5.16 3.13
N GLU A 145 -2.63 -5.89 4.15
CA GLU A 145 -3.55 -6.67 4.94
C GLU A 145 -3.33 -6.44 6.44
N ASP A 146 -4.40 -6.42 7.21
CA ASP A 146 -4.35 -6.42 8.68
C ASP A 146 -3.37 -5.36 9.23
N SER A 147 -3.44 -4.13 8.68
CA SER A 147 -2.45 -3.09 8.92
C SER A 147 -3.09 -1.78 9.37
N VAL A 148 -2.30 -0.93 10.03
CA VAL A 148 -2.68 0.44 10.40
C VAL A 148 -1.75 1.42 9.68
N ILE A 149 -2.31 2.47 9.08
CA ILE A 149 -1.54 3.52 8.41
C ILE A 149 -2.07 4.87 8.88
N ASP A 150 -1.23 5.66 9.54
CA ASP A 150 -1.67 6.94 10.07
C ASP A 150 -0.62 8.06 10.00
N GLY A 151 -1.10 9.32 10.11
CA GLY A 151 -0.24 10.47 10.32
C GLY A 151 0.57 10.93 9.11
N PHE A 152 0.10 10.69 7.88
CA PHE A 152 0.75 11.15 6.66
C PHE A 152 0.09 12.43 6.14
N THR A 153 0.72 13.56 6.40
CA THR A 153 0.22 14.90 6.00
C THR A 153 0.90 15.45 4.74
N GLY A 154 2.01 14.81 4.33
CA GLY A 154 2.73 15.17 3.13
C GLY A 154 3.60 16.42 3.25
N ASP A 155 4.26 16.74 2.16
CA ASP A 155 5.15 17.90 1.98
C ASP A 155 4.72 18.79 0.80
N GLY A 156 3.54 18.54 0.23
CA GLY A 156 3.00 19.27 -0.91
C GLY A 156 2.19 18.41 -1.88
N THR A 157 2.31 18.69 -3.16
CA THR A 157 1.54 18.01 -4.21
C THR A 157 1.95 16.53 -4.34
N ASN A 158 0.97 15.63 -4.46
CA ASN A 158 1.16 14.17 -4.59
C ASN A 158 1.78 13.48 -3.36
N SER A 159 1.57 14.04 -2.20
CA SER A 159 1.97 13.51 -0.90
C SER A 159 0.82 13.55 0.10
N GLY A 160 1.03 13.05 1.31
CA GLY A 160 0.01 12.96 2.35
C GLY A 160 -0.95 11.78 2.17
N MET A 161 -0.53 10.72 1.49
CA MET A 161 -1.39 9.57 1.22
C MET A 161 -1.05 8.40 2.12
N GLY A 162 -2.10 7.73 2.65
CA GLY A 162 -1.92 6.46 3.31
C GLY A 162 -1.34 5.42 2.34
N ILE A 163 -2.04 5.18 1.22
CA ILE A 163 -1.55 4.34 0.12
C ILE A 163 -1.66 5.13 -1.18
N ARG A 164 -0.55 5.24 -1.89
CA ARG A 164 -0.44 5.92 -3.18
C ARG A 164 -0.08 4.93 -4.27
N VAL A 165 -0.98 4.70 -5.23
CA VAL A 165 -0.65 4.04 -6.50
C VAL A 165 -0.34 5.12 -7.52
N ALA A 166 0.88 5.14 -8.04
CA ALA A 166 1.36 6.10 -9.04
C ALA A 166 2.36 5.43 -9.98
N THR A 167 1.89 4.38 -10.63
CA THR A 167 2.70 3.55 -11.53
C THR A 167 2.73 4.11 -12.95
N ALA A 168 3.72 3.67 -13.72
CA ALA A 168 3.78 3.91 -15.17
C ALA A 168 3.42 2.64 -15.96
N ALA A 169 2.71 1.70 -15.34
CA ALA A 169 2.23 0.44 -15.91
C ALA A 169 1.04 -0.07 -15.11
N SER A 170 0.39 -1.11 -15.58
CA SER A 170 -0.74 -1.73 -14.87
C SER A 170 -0.32 -2.26 -13.50
N CYS A 171 -1.17 -2.02 -12.50
CA CYS A 171 -0.94 -2.45 -11.12
C CYS A 171 -2.27 -2.81 -10.45
N ASN A 172 -2.29 -3.90 -9.71
CA ASN A 172 -3.39 -4.29 -8.85
C ASN A 172 -3.01 -4.07 -7.38
N LEU A 173 -3.84 -3.32 -6.66
CA LEU A 173 -3.75 -3.11 -5.22
C LEU A 173 -4.91 -3.85 -4.54
N TYR A 174 -4.60 -4.64 -3.53
CA TYR A 174 -5.57 -5.32 -2.67
C TYR A 174 -5.39 -4.83 -1.24
N VAL A 175 -6.43 -4.25 -0.66
CA VAL A 175 -6.44 -3.76 0.73
C VAL A 175 -7.54 -4.49 1.48
N SER A 176 -7.19 -5.13 2.58
CA SER A 176 -8.16 -5.78 3.44
C SER A 176 -7.84 -5.63 4.92
N ASP A 177 -8.89 -5.55 5.73
CA ASP A 177 -8.79 -5.54 7.18
C ASP A 177 -7.81 -4.46 7.69
N THR A 178 -7.77 -3.31 7.00
CA THR A 178 -6.76 -2.26 7.20
C THR A 178 -7.43 -0.96 7.65
N MET A 179 -6.82 -0.29 8.62
CA MET A 179 -7.23 1.03 9.07
C MET A 179 -6.32 2.11 8.50
N ILE A 180 -6.91 3.16 7.90
CA ILE A 180 -6.17 4.31 7.36
C ILE A 180 -6.78 5.60 7.88
N HIS A 181 -6.00 6.38 8.62
CA HIS A 181 -6.52 7.61 9.21
C HIS A 181 -5.48 8.74 9.33
N LYS A 182 -5.96 9.97 9.57
CA LYS A 182 -5.11 11.17 9.71
C LYS A 182 -4.15 11.37 8.54
N THR A 183 -4.65 11.18 7.32
CA THR A 183 -3.92 11.42 6.07
C THR A 183 -4.64 12.47 5.24
N VAL A 184 -3.96 13.06 4.24
CA VAL A 184 -4.65 13.92 3.27
C VAL A 184 -5.55 13.08 2.37
N THR A 185 -5.08 11.93 1.92
CA THR A 185 -5.90 10.96 1.18
C THR A 185 -5.60 9.55 1.68
N GLY A 186 -6.62 8.83 2.15
CA GLY A 186 -6.45 7.46 2.59
C GLY A 186 -5.85 6.58 1.51
N ILE A 187 -6.53 6.45 0.37
CA ILE A 187 -6.05 5.68 -0.79
C ILE A 187 -6.20 6.53 -2.06
N ARG A 188 -5.12 6.66 -2.82
CA ARG A 188 -5.14 7.28 -4.15
C ARG A 188 -4.74 6.27 -5.22
N VAL A 189 -5.56 6.16 -6.27
CA VAL A 189 -5.38 5.21 -7.38
C VAL A 189 -5.20 5.97 -8.67
N SER A 190 -4.02 5.85 -9.28
CA SER A 190 -3.73 6.47 -10.59
C SER A 190 -2.57 5.75 -11.29
N THR A 191 -2.54 5.80 -12.62
CA THR A 191 -1.40 5.37 -13.42
C THR A 191 -1.27 6.25 -14.66
N THR A 192 -0.06 6.40 -15.15
CA THR A 192 0.19 7.15 -16.39
C THR A 192 0.08 6.26 -17.63
N ALA A 193 0.16 4.94 -17.49
CA ALA A 193 -0.05 3.97 -18.57
C ALA A 193 -0.63 2.66 -18.04
N GLY A 194 -1.42 1.97 -18.85
CA GLY A 194 -2.17 0.79 -18.43
C GLY A 194 -3.32 1.14 -17.48
N PHE A 195 -3.60 0.28 -16.52
CA PHE A 195 -4.69 0.44 -15.55
C PHE A 195 -4.23 0.20 -14.13
N ALA A 196 -4.58 1.08 -13.21
CA ALA A 196 -4.43 0.87 -11.78
C ALA A 196 -5.77 0.41 -11.20
N VAL A 197 -5.81 -0.77 -10.61
CA VAL A 197 -7.02 -1.35 -10.04
C VAL A 197 -6.84 -1.53 -8.53
N ALA A 198 -7.70 -0.94 -7.73
CA ALA A 198 -7.75 -1.15 -6.28
C ALA A 198 -8.97 -1.98 -5.89
N ASN A 199 -8.75 -3.01 -5.10
CA ASN A 199 -9.79 -3.79 -4.44
C ASN A 199 -9.67 -3.56 -2.93
N VAL A 200 -10.67 -2.90 -2.33
CA VAL A 200 -10.69 -2.52 -0.92
C VAL A 200 -11.86 -3.21 -0.23
N ARG A 201 -11.57 -3.94 0.85
CA ARG A 201 -12.61 -4.66 1.58
C ARG A 201 -12.37 -4.65 3.09
N ASN A 202 -13.45 -4.76 3.88
CA ASN A 202 -13.42 -4.87 5.34
C ASN A 202 -12.48 -3.87 6.02
N SER A 203 -12.38 -2.66 5.50
CA SER A 203 -11.39 -1.68 5.96
C SER A 203 -12.05 -0.44 6.55
N ASN A 204 -11.33 0.28 7.40
CA ASN A 204 -11.75 1.56 7.95
C ASN A 204 -10.87 2.69 7.40
N ILE A 205 -11.47 3.63 6.67
CA ILE A 205 -10.76 4.77 6.08
C ILE A 205 -11.42 6.03 6.62
N GLU A 206 -10.85 6.59 7.68
CA GLU A 206 -11.54 7.60 8.47
C GLU A 206 -10.65 8.75 8.95
N GLY A 207 -11.25 9.93 9.16
CA GLY A 207 -10.54 11.08 9.69
C GLY A 207 -9.45 11.63 8.74
N ASN A 208 -9.63 11.43 7.44
CA ASN A 208 -8.75 11.95 6.37
C ASN A 208 -9.38 13.20 5.73
N THR A 209 -8.66 13.90 4.85
CA THR A 209 -9.31 14.88 3.98
C THR A 209 -10.16 14.16 2.93
N ASN A 210 -9.62 13.14 2.25
CA ASN A 210 -10.36 12.27 1.36
C ASN A 210 -10.13 10.80 1.77
N GLY A 211 -11.17 9.98 1.76
CA GLY A 211 -11.02 8.56 2.06
C GLY A 211 -10.36 7.82 0.89
N LEU A 212 -11.03 7.71 -0.24
CA LEU A 212 -10.50 7.08 -1.46
C LEU A 212 -10.69 8.01 -2.65
N THR A 213 -9.63 8.19 -3.44
CA THR A 213 -9.69 8.94 -4.70
C THR A 213 -9.19 8.10 -5.88
N VAL A 214 -9.92 8.19 -6.99
CA VAL A 214 -9.57 7.51 -8.24
C VAL A 214 -9.35 8.55 -9.32
N ASN A 215 -8.16 8.48 -9.93
CA ASN A 215 -7.69 9.41 -10.95
C ASN A 215 -7.49 8.71 -12.30
N THR A 216 -6.63 9.27 -13.13
CA THR A 216 -6.33 8.82 -14.50
C THR A 216 -6.07 7.32 -14.57
N ASN A 217 -6.79 6.65 -15.46
CA ASN A 217 -6.71 5.20 -15.70
C ASN A 217 -6.88 4.35 -14.42
N GLY A 218 -7.56 4.91 -13.42
CA GLY A 218 -7.80 4.27 -12.14
C GLY A 218 -9.18 3.61 -12.08
N PHE A 219 -9.22 2.48 -11.40
CA PHE A 219 -10.43 1.73 -11.10
C PHE A 219 -10.41 1.33 -9.63
N ALA A 220 -11.55 1.39 -8.95
CA ALA A 220 -11.67 0.88 -7.59
C ALA A 220 -12.94 0.04 -7.44
N THR A 221 -12.81 -1.11 -6.81
CA THR A 221 -13.91 -1.90 -6.26
C THR A 221 -13.82 -1.86 -4.75
N VAL A 222 -14.90 -1.44 -4.11
CA VAL A 222 -14.97 -1.28 -2.66
C VAL A 222 -16.11 -2.14 -2.13
N ASP A 223 -15.85 -2.92 -1.12
CA ASP A 223 -16.78 -3.84 -0.50
C ASP A 223 -16.69 -3.78 1.01
N SER A 224 -17.82 -3.74 1.71
CA SER A 224 -17.92 -3.86 3.18
C SER A 224 -16.94 -2.95 3.92
N THR A 225 -16.74 -1.72 3.43
CA THR A 225 -15.74 -0.79 3.93
C THR A 225 -16.40 0.45 4.54
N ARG A 226 -15.81 0.96 5.62
CA ARG A 226 -16.27 2.18 6.29
C ARG A 226 -15.44 3.38 5.86
N PHE A 227 -16.11 4.42 5.35
CA PHE A 227 -15.55 5.74 5.11
C PHE A 227 -16.23 6.74 6.06
N ALA A 228 -15.50 7.19 7.06
CA ALA A 228 -16.12 8.06 8.08
C ALA A 228 -15.28 9.28 8.41
N ALA A 229 -15.98 10.37 8.72
CA ALA A 229 -15.34 11.60 9.19
C ALA A 229 -14.22 12.13 8.26
N ASN A 230 -14.29 11.83 6.94
CA ASN A 230 -13.40 12.43 5.98
C ASN A 230 -13.91 13.83 5.63
N THR A 231 -13.05 14.84 5.79
CA THR A 231 -13.52 16.24 5.79
C THR A 231 -14.03 16.71 4.43
N THR A 232 -13.56 16.14 3.35
CA THR A 232 -14.00 16.47 1.98
C THR A 232 -14.83 15.35 1.36
N ASN A 233 -14.23 14.20 1.06
CA ASN A 233 -14.95 13.11 0.42
C ASN A 233 -14.74 11.77 1.12
N GLY A 234 -15.78 10.95 1.25
CA GLY A 234 -15.66 9.53 1.57
C GLY A 234 -14.97 8.81 0.42
N VAL A 235 -15.59 8.80 -0.75
CA VAL A 235 -14.99 8.29 -2.00
C VAL A 235 -15.20 9.29 -3.13
N ALA A 236 -14.22 9.43 -4.02
CA ALA A 236 -14.31 10.34 -5.15
C ALA A 236 -13.61 9.85 -6.41
N THR A 237 -14.26 10.02 -7.57
CA THR A 237 -13.55 10.08 -8.86
C THR A 237 -13.16 11.53 -9.12
N LEU A 238 -11.94 11.76 -9.62
CA LEU A 238 -11.42 13.13 -9.81
C LEU A 238 -11.27 13.56 -11.27
N VAL A 239 -11.37 12.61 -12.20
CA VAL A 239 -11.22 12.86 -13.64
C VAL A 239 -12.18 12.00 -14.47
N ALA A 240 -12.39 12.38 -15.72
CA ALA A 240 -13.11 11.55 -16.68
C ALA A 240 -12.42 10.18 -16.87
N GLY A 241 -13.21 9.14 -17.13
CA GLY A 241 -12.73 7.76 -17.28
C GLY A 241 -12.40 7.02 -15.99
N ALA A 242 -12.24 7.70 -14.85
CA ALA A 242 -12.09 7.05 -13.56
C ALA A 242 -13.35 6.27 -13.19
N THR A 243 -13.20 5.11 -12.59
CA THR A 243 -14.35 4.25 -12.24
C THR A 243 -14.28 3.79 -10.78
N ILE A 244 -15.41 3.90 -10.06
CA ILE A 244 -15.59 3.32 -8.73
C ILE A 244 -16.86 2.46 -8.74
N THR A 245 -16.74 1.22 -8.26
CA THR A 245 -17.87 0.41 -7.85
C THR A 245 -17.79 0.22 -6.34
N ILE A 246 -18.80 0.68 -5.60
CA ILE A 246 -18.85 0.57 -4.14
C ILE A 246 -20.14 -0.11 -3.72
N ARG A 247 -20.02 -1.11 -2.85
CA ARG A 247 -21.15 -1.87 -2.35
C ARG A 247 -21.03 -2.19 -0.86
N ASP A 248 -22.19 -2.42 -0.24
CA ASP A 248 -22.31 -2.90 1.15
C ASP A 248 -21.48 -2.10 2.14
N SER A 249 -21.25 -0.81 1.86
CA SER A 249 -20.30 0.04 2.58
C SER A 249 -21.03 1.15 3.35
N LEU A 250 -20.37 1.64 4.41
CA LEU A 250 -20.87 2.74 5.23
C LEU A 250 -20.08 4.02 4.93
N LEU A 251 -20.77 5.06 4.49
CA LEU A 251 -20.22 6.39 4.29
C LEU A 251 -20.89 7.36 5.27
N SER A 252 -20.19 7.77 6.32
CA SER A 252 -20.82 8.58 7.39
C SER A 252 -19.99 9.76 7.82
N ASN A 253 -20.68 10.86 8.13
CA ASN A 253 -20.05 12.08 8.64
C ASN A 253 -18.94 12.64 7.73
N ASN A 254 -19.00 12.42 6.42
CA ASN A 254 -18.08 13.00 5.46
C ASN A 254 -18.60 14.36 4.95
N GLY A 255 -17.71 15.17 4.38
CA GLY A 255 -18.17 16.34 3.61
C GLY A 255 -19.09 15.89 2.48
N THR A 256 -18.60 15.04 1.57
CA THR A 256 -19.43 14.35 0.57
C THR A 256 -19.23 12.84 0.73
N GLY A 257 -20.32 12.08 0.81
CA GLY A 257 -20.21 10.61 0.88
C GLY A 257 -19.58 10.03 -0.38
N ILE A 258 -20.25 10.21 -1.51
CA ILE A 258 -19.81 9.75 -2.84
C ILE A 258 -19.76 10.96 -3.78
N ASN A 259 -18.58 11.28 -4.33
CA ASN A 259 -18.38 12.40 -5.24
C ASN A 259 -17.91 11.91 -6.62
N ALA A 260 -18.55 12.39 -7.69
CA ALA A 260 -18.26 11.95 -9.04
C ALA A 260 -17.84 13.11 -9.96
N ALA A 261 -16.69 13.00 -10.61
CA ALA A 261 -16.28 13.93 -11.66
C ALA A 261 -17.07 13.74 -12.95
N ALA A 262 -17.19 14.76 -13.75
CA ALA A 262 -17.80 14.66 -15.08
C ALA A 262 -17.04 13.63 -15.94
N GLY A 263 -17.80 12.79 -16.68
CA GLY A 263 -17.22 11.75 -17.55
C GLY A 263 -16.58 10.56 -16.82
N SER A 264 -16.69 10.49 -15.48
CA SER A 264 -16.33 9.31 -14.71
C SER A 264 -17.52 8.33 -14.61
N THR A 265 -17.32 7.20 -13.97
CA THR A 265 -18.40 6.23 -13.67
C THR A 265 -18.34 5.86 -12.19
N VAL A 266 -19.45 6.02 -11.47
CA VAL A 266 -19.60 5.50 -10.12
C VAL A 266 -20.83 4.60 -10.06
N ARG A 267 -20.66 3.39 -9.52
CA ARG A 267 -21.74 2.46 -9.22
C ARG A 267 -21.85 2.28 -7.72
N ALA A 268 -22.95 2.76 -7.15
CA ALA A 268 -23.23 2.70 -5.72
C ALA A 268 -24.33 1.68 -5.46
N LEU A 269 -24.01 0.57 -4.81
CA LEU A 269 -24.87 -0.60 -4.65
C LEU A 269 -25.03 -0.93 -3.17
N SER A 270 -26.26 -0.92 -2.65
CA SER A 270 -26.59 -1.36 -1.28
C SER A 270 -25.78 -0.68 -0.17
N ASN A 271 -25.38 0.59 -0.34
CA ASN A 271 -24.61 1.31 0.65
C ASN A 271 -25.49 2.02 1.67
N GLN A 272 -24.88 2.37 2.80
CA GLN A 272 -25.45 3.26 3.82
C GLN A 272 -24.72 4.59 3.81
N LEU A 273 -25.44 5.68 3.55
CA LEU A 273 -24.91 7.04 3.58
C LEU A 273 -25.61 7.80 4.73
N ASN A 274 -24.87 8.15 5.77
CA ASN A 274 -25.47 8.73 6.97
C ASN A 274 -24.73 10.01 7.37
N ASN A 275 -25.49 11.09 7.64
CA ASN A 275 -24.96 12.33 8.21
C ASN A 275 -23.81 12.97 7.41
N ASN A 276 -23.72 12.76 6.10
CA ASN A 276 -22.78 13.48 5.26
C ASN A 276 -23.34 14.88 4.96
N THR A 277 -22.47 15.90 4.84
CA THR A 277 -22.93 17.22 4.40
C THR A 277 -23.62 17.13 3.04
N THR A 278 -23.09 16.26 2.15
CA THR A 278 -23.74 15.87 0.89
C THR A 278 -23.66 14.36 0.75
N GLY A 279 -24.77 13.68 0.51
CA GLY A 279 -24.76 12.22 0.31
C GLY A 279 -24.10 11.85 -1.01
N PHE A 280 -24.64 12.34 -2.11
CA PHE A 280 -24.13 12.16 -3.47
C PHE A 280 -23.83 13.55 -4.06
N GLY A 281 -22.59 13.75 -4.51
CA GLY A 281 -22.11 15.05 -4.99
C GLY A 281 -21.40 14.99 -6.35
N GLY A 282 -20.97 16.15 -6.83
CA GLY A 282 -20.32 16.30 -8.11
C GLY A 282 -21.32 16.21 -9.28
N THR A 283 -20.90 15.59 -10.37
CA THR A 283 -21.78 15.34 -11.54
C THR A 283 -22.61 14.08 -11.27
N THR A 284 -23.70 14.23 -10.55
CA THR A 284 -24.56 13.10 -10.11
C THR A 284 -25.07 12.24 -11.25
N ALA A 285 -25.20 12.79 -12.46
CA ALA A 285 -25.68 12.04 -13.65
C ALA A 285 -24.79 10.82 -14.01
N VAL A 286 -23.57 10.73 -13.50
CA VAL A 286 -22.67 9.60 -13.71
C VAL A 286 -22.66 8.61 -12.53
N ILE A 287 -23.49 8.84 -11.49
CA ILE A 287 -23.64 7.96 -10.35
C ILE A 287 -24.85 7.05 -10.58
N GLN A 288 -24.58 5.80 -10.87
CA GLN A 288 -25.57 4.73 -11.07
C GLN A 288 -25.84 4.01 -9.73
N THR A 289 -27.05 3.46 -9.55
CA THR A 289 -27.47 2.81 -8.32
C THR A 289 -28.26 1.52 -8.61
N ASP A 290 -28.30 0.58 -7.67
CA ASP A 290 -29.21 -0.55 -7.63
C ASP A 290 -30.57 -0.21 -7.02
N GLY A 291 -30.74 1.01 -6.54
CA GLY A 291 -31.95 1.44 -5.82
C GLY A 291 -32.00 0.98 -4.35
N GLN A 292 -30.97 0.31 -3.84
CA GLN A 292 -30.91 -0.23 -2.48
C GLN A 292 -30.06 0.60 -1.52
N ASN A 293 -29.48 1.71 -1.98
CA ASN A 293 -28.73 2.58 -1.09
C ASN A 293 -29.66 3.26 -0.07
N ARG A 294 -29.26 3.26 1.20
CA ARG A 294 -29.94 3.95 2.28
C ARG A 294 -29.27 5.29 2.54
N SER A 295 -29.99 6.38 2.36
CA SER A 295 -29.50 7.75 2.58
C SER A 295 -30.29 8.39 3.73
N ILE A 296 -29.64 8.62 4.87
CA ILE A 296 -30.25 9.15 6.09
C ILE A 296 -29.50 10.39 6.55
N ALA A 297 -30.25 11.48 6.76
CA ALA A 297 -29.72 12.74 7.28
C ALA A 297 -28.53 13.31 6.47
N ASN A 298 -28.54 13.13 5.16
CA ASN A 298 -27.58 13.76 4.25
C ASN A 298 -28.20 15.00 3.60
N GLY A 299 -27.39 16.01 3.34
CA GLY A 299 -27.77 17.08 2.39
C GLY A 299 -27.56 16.65 0.95
N GLY A 300 -28.03 17.47 0.01
CA GLY A 300 -27.86 17.24 -1.43
C GLY A 300 -28.88 16.29 -2.04
N GLY A 301 -28.75 16.06 -3.34
CA GLY A 301 -29.63 15.18 -4.13
C GLY A 301 -29.26 13.70 -4.07
N GLY A 302 -30.09 12.87 -4.67
CA GLY A 302 -29.78 11.46 -4.89
C GLY A 302 -28.88 11.23 -6.11
N PRO A 303 -28.53 9.96 -6.39
CA PRO A 303 -27.79 9.59 -7.61
C PRO A 303 -28.67 9.87 -8.85
N GLY A 304 -28.10 10.52 -9.86
CA GLY A 304 -28.81 10.93 -11.07
C GLY A 304 -28.55 10.06 -12.29
N GLY A 305 -27.67 9.07 -12.20
CA GLY A 305 -27.22 8.23 -13.32
C GLY A 305 -28.11 7.04 -13.68
N GLY A 306 -29.28 6.93 -13.03
CA GLY A 306 -30.21 5.83 -13.27
C GLY A 306 -29.86 4.50 -12.60
N LEU A 307 -30.65 3.48 -12.87
CA LEU A 307 -30.46 2.14 -12.31
C LEU A 307 -29.38 1.36 -13.07
N VAL A 308 -28.54 0.65 -12.32
CA VAL A 308 -27.68 -0.39 -12.89
C VAL A 308 -28.57 -1.57 -13.27
N THR A 309 -28.51 -2.00 -14.54
CA THR A 309 -29.16 -3.23 -14.94
C THR A 309 -28.42 -4.43 -14.36
N ILE A 310 -29.05 -5.13 -13.44
CA ILE A 310 -28.54 -6.41 -12.91
C ILE A 310 -28.96 -7.49 -13.90
N GLN A 311 -28.03 -8.16 -14.53
CA GLN A 311 -28.27 -9.31 -15.42
C GLN A 311 -28.06 -10.60 -14.63
#